data_3a10505d75f4f4ee24bafaac7e59ee75
#
_entry.id   3a10505d75f4f4ee24bafaac7e59ee75
#
_cell.length_a   1.000
_cell.length_b   1.000
_cell.length_c   1.000
_cell.angle_alpha   90.00
_cell.angle_beta   90.00
_cell.angle_gamma   90.00
#
_symmetry.space_group_name_H-M   'P 1'
#
loop_
_entity.id
_entity.type
_entity.pdbx_description
1 polymer ?
#
loop_
_entity_poly.entity_id
_entity_poly.type
_entity_poly.pdbx_seq_one_letter_code
_entity_poly.pdbx_strand_id
1 'polypeptide(L)'
;GAAGMFPESKKFWKSALPKIKDHFDIANIHHITPPDGKCDKDFWVGEFSELLLSLNIDKPIWVTEAMIGKCKVISAYINTFASGAEIIIDVGVNAPGMKMSKGSRKKLNHFINEVDGFKSVKLLSKKKAEFILKDGSKKIIEF
;
A
#
# COMPACT_ATOMS: atom_id res chain seq x y z
N GLY A 1 2.94 -11.83 -11.50
CA GLY A 1 2.35 -10.56 -11.83
C GLY A 1 3.36 -9.63 -12.46
N ALA A 2 2.98 -8.96 -13.54
CA ALA A 2 3.83 -7.96 -14.15
C ALA A 2 3.85 -6.73 -13.25
N ALA A 3 4.80 -6.68 -12.37
CA ALA A 3 5.00 -5.54 -11.52
C ALA A 3 5.76 -4.47 -12.30
N GLY A 4 5.14 -3.37 -12.53
CA GLY A 4 5.79 -2.17 -13.01
C GLY A 4 5.72 -1.07 -11.98
N MET A 5 6.69 -0.16 -12.02
CA MET A 5 6.60 1.07 -11.27
C MET A 5 5.36 1.86 -11.72
N PHE A 6 4.43 2.10 -10.82
CA PHE A 6 3.29 2.95 -11.08
C PHE A 6 3.57 4.33 -10.44
N PRO A 7 3.34 5.47 -11.09
CA PRO A 7 2.51 5.64 -12.29
C PRO A 7 3.24 5.58 -13.65
N GLU A 8 4.55 5.39 -13.70
CA GLU A 8 5.34 5.41 -14.94
C GLU A 8 4.83 4.39 -15.96
N SER A 9 4.40 3.22 -15.51
CA SER A 9 3.84 2.15 -16.33
C SER A 9 2.35 2.29 -16.65
N LYS A 10 1.70 3.40 -16.29
CA LYS A 10 0.23 3.57 -16.45
C LYS A 10 -0.27 3.34 -17.89
N LYS A 11 0.48 3.79 -18.90
CA LYS A 11 0.11 3.54 -20.30
C LYS A 11 0.13 2.07 -20.66
N PHE A 12 1.14 1.35 -20.18
CA PHE A 12 1.26 -0.10 -20.33
C PHE A 12 0.06 -0.80 -19.68
N TRP A 13 -0.26 -0.47 -18.44
CA TRP A 13 -1.37 -1.09 -17.71
C TRP A 13 -2.72 -0.84 -18.38
N LYS A 14 -3.00 0.37 -18.85
CA LYS A 14 -4.22 0.66 -19.62
C LYS A 14 -4.37 -0.21 -20.86
N SER A 15 -3.27 -0.57 -21.52
CA SER A 15 -3.28 -1.42 -22.72
C SER A 15 -3.31 -2.91 -22.39
N ALA A 16 -2.62 -3.34 -21.36
CA ALA A 16 -2.43 -4.75 -21.01
C ALA A 16 -3.62 -5.33 -20.22
N LEU A 17 -4.08 -4.62 -19.19
CA LEU A 17 -5.10 -5.11 -18.25
C LEU A 17 -6.38 -5.61 -18.94
N PRO A 18 -6.98 -4.92 -19.92
CA PRO A 18 -8.17 -5.43 -20.61
C PRO A 18 -7.97 -6.78 -21.31
N LYS A 19 -6.72 -7.07 -21.71
CA LYS A 19 -6.37 -8.29 -22.44
C LYS A 19 -6.09 -9.46 -21.53
N ILE A 20 -5.69 -9.19 -20.27
CA ILE A 20 -5.22 -10.22 -19.33
C ILE A 20 -6.10 -10.34 -18.09
N LYS A 21 -7.19 -9.58 -17.96
CA LYS A 21 -8.01 -9.49 -16.74
C LYS A 21 -8.51 -10.84 -16.22
N ASP A 22 -8.71 -11.81 -17.10
CA ASP A 22 -9.19 -13.15 -16.75
C ASP A 22 -8.03 -14.13 -16.48
N HIS A 23 -6.78 -13.69 -16.57
CA HIS A 23 -5.57 -14.51 -16.46
C HIS A 23 -4.70 -14.16 -15.24
N PHE A 24 -5.21 -13.38 -14.29
CA PHE A 24 -4.51 -13.10 -13.04
C PHE A 24 -5.52 -13.01 -11.89
N ASP A 25 -5.07 -13.37 -10.69
CA ASP A 25 -5.89 -13.34 -9.48
C ASP A 25 -5.60 -12.10 -8.63
N ILE A 26 -4.41 -11.53 -8.75
CA ILE A 26 -3.93 -10.41 -7.94
C ILE A 26 -3.37 -9.33 -8.85
N ALA A 27 -3.88 -8.12 -8.71
CA ALA A 27 -3.31 -6.93 -9.33
C ALA A 27 -2.18 -6.39 -8.45
N ASN A 28 -0.95 -6.37 -8.95
CA ASN A 28 0.15 -5.89 -8.15
C ASN A 28 0.87 -4.69 -8.77
N ILE A 29 1.41 -3.85 -7.90
CA ILE A 29 2.26 -2.73 -8.27
C ILE A 29 3.48 -2.67 -7.38
N HIS A 30 4.53 -2.04 -7.88
CA HIS A 30 5.71 -1.66 -7.09
C HIS A 30 5.72 -0.16 -6.85
N HIS A 31 6.21 0.24 -5.71
CA HIS A 31 6.49 1.64 -5.40
C HIS A 31 7.86 1.78 -4.76
N ILE A 32 8.80 2.33 -5.50
CA ILE A 32 10.16 2.57 -5.02
C ILE A 32 10.37 4.08 -4.91
N THR A 33 10.44 4.58 -3.67
CA THR A 33 10.81 5.96 -3.40
C THR A 33 12.33 6.07 -3.34
N PRO A 34 12.98 6.95 -4.11
CA PRO A 34 14.40 7.24 -3.95
C PRO A 34 14.73 7.64 -2.52
N PRO A 35 15.96 7.40 -2.02
CA PRO A 35 16.34 7.68 -0.62
C PRO A 35 16.13 9.13 -0.17
N ASP A 36 16.19 10.08 -1.09
CA ASP A 36 15.97 11.52 -0.90
C ASP A 36 14.61 11.98 -1.44
N GLY A 37 13.85 11.08 -2.08
CA GLY A 37 12.56 11.37 -2.69
C GLY A 37 11.45 11.59 -1.67
N LYS A 38 10.43 12.32 -2.10
CA LYS A 38 9.17 12.42 -1.36
C LYS A 38 8.38 11.14 -1.54
N CYS A 39 7.86 10.62 -0.44
CA CYS A 39 6.94 9.51 -0.44
C CYS A 39 5.61 9.91 -1.09
N ASP A 40 5.12 9.08 -1.98
CA ASP A 40 3.70 9.15 -2.30
C ASP A 40 2.87 8.77 -1.07
N LYS A 41 1.71 9.41 -0.93
CA LYS A 41 0.87 9.25 0.28
C LYS A 41 0.32 7.84 0.46
N ASP A 42 0.05 7.11 -0.63
CA ASP A 42 -0.60 5.81 -0.67
C ASP A 42 0.03 4.84 -1.70
N PHE A 43 1.30 5.06 -2.04
CA PHE A 43 2.04 4.27 -3.02
C PHE A 43 1.33 4.14 -4.38
N TRP A 44 0.56 5.18 -4.77
CA TRP A 44 -0.24 5.22 -5.99
C TRP A 44 -1.36 4.17 -6.06
N VAL A 45 -1.68 3.51 -4.95
CA VAL A 45 -2.73 2.48 -4.91
C VAL A 45 -4.09 3.08 -5.27
N GLY A 46 -4.41 4.29 -4.80
CA GLY A 46 -5.67 4.94 -5.13
C GLY A 46 -5.84 5.13 -6.64
N GLU A 47 -4.82 5.66 -7.32
CA GLU A 47 -4.86 5.86 -8.77
C GLU A 47 -4.90 4.52 -9.53
N PHE A 48 -4.21 3.50 -9.04
CA PHE A 48 -4.25 2.17 -9.63
C PHE A 48 -5.61 1.49 -9.41
N SER A 49 -6.21 1.63 -8.24
CA SER A 49 -7.56 1.16 -7.94
C SER A 49 -8.60 1.80 -8.88
N GLU A 50 -8.53 3.13 -9.06
CA GLU A 50 -9.39 3.83 -10.02
C GLU A 50 -9.23 3.30 -11.45
N LEU A 51 -7.99 2.98 -11.87
CA LEU A 51 -7.73 2.38 -13.16
C LEU A 51 -8.39 1.01 -13.29
N LEU A 52 -8.25 0.12 -12.29
CA LEU A 52 -8.88 -1.20 -12.28
C LEU A 52 -10.41 -1.08 -12.36
N LEU A 53 -10.99 -0.21 -11.54
CA LEU A 53 -12.45 0.05 -11.55
C LEU A 53 -12.93 0.55 -12.92
N SER A 54 -12.18 1.45 -13.56
CA SER A 54 -12.53 1.97 -14.89
C SER A 54 -12.53 0.89 -15.98
N LEU A 55 -11.87 -0.23 -15.74
CA LEU A 55 -11.77 -1.38 -16.64
C LEU A 55 -12.69 -2.56 -16.23
N ASN A 56 -13.53 -2.36 -15.19
CA ASN A 56 -14.36 -3.41 -14.58
C ASN A 56 -13.51 -4.61 -14.12
N ILE A 57 -12.39 -4.35 -13.45
CA ILE A 57 -11.50 -5.36 -12.87
C ILE A 57 -11.63 -5.27 -11.35
N ASP A 58 -12.23 -6.31 -10.77
CA ASP A 58 -12.37 -6.49 -9.33
C ASP A 58 -11.37 -7.56 -8.86
N LYS A 59 -10.18 -7.12 -8.53
CA LYS A 59 -9.08 -7.98 -8.08
C LYS A 59 -8.39 -7.34 -6.87
N PRO A 60 -7.93 -8.15 -5.89
CA PRO A 60 -7.16 -7.64 -4.76
C PRO A 60 -5.88 -6.93 -5.23
N ILE A 61 -5.56 -5.82 -4.59
CA ILE A 61 -4.36 -5.03 -4.90
C ILE A 61 -3.27 -5.33 -3.88
N TRP A 62 -2.12 -5.76 -4.37
CA TRP A 62 -0.92 -5.96 -3.56
C TRP A 62 0.19 -5.00 -3.99
N VAL A 63 0.83 -4.37 -3.03
CA VAL A 63 2.09 -3.65 -3.23
C VAL A 63 3.21 -4.64 -2.90
N THR A 64 3.71 -5.32 -3.92
CA THR A 64 4.64 -6.45 -3.73
C THR A 64 6.10 -6.04 -3.61
N GLU A 65 6.41 -4.78 -3.85
CA GLU A 65 7.70 -4.17 -3.55
C GLU A 65 7.49 -2.70 -3.19
N ALA A 66 7.58 -2.39 -1.91
CA ALA A 66 7.58 -1.01 -1.42
C ALA A 66 8.97 -0.67 -0.87
N MET A 67 9.50 0.46 -1.27
CA MET A 67 10.72 1.01 -0.72
C MET A 67 10.42 2.42 -0.20
N ILE A 68 10.37 2.52 1.12
CA ILE A 68 9.95 3.73 1.81
C ILE A 68 11.18 4.50 2.25
N GLY A 69 11.65 5.44 1.49
CA GLY A 69 12.77 6.31 1.84
C GLY A 69 12.54 7.10 3.14
N LYS A 70 12.54 8.41 3.10
CA LYS A 70 12.29 9.30 4.28
C LYS A 70 10.79 9.48 4.60
N CYS A 71 9.98 8.46 4.41
CA CYS A 71 8.54 8.53 4.60
C CYS A 71 8.13 8.36 6.07
N LYS A 72 6.96 8.89 6.41
CA LYS A 72 6.24 8.51 7.63
C LYS A 72 5.57 7.15 7.38
N VAL A 73 6.29 6.08 7.68
CA VAL A 73 5.94 4.70 7.32
C VAL A 73 4.50 4.33 7.68
N ILE A 74 4.09 4.55 8.93
CA ILE A 74 2.75 4.20 9.40
C ILE A 74 1.68 4.99 8.61
N SER A 75 1.89 6.28 8.38
CA SER A 75 0.97 7.10 7.60
C SER A 75 0.84 6.60 6.16
N ALA A 76 1.96 6.24 5.52
CA ALA A 76 1.95 5.69 4.17
C ALA A 76 1.19 4.36 4.11
N TYR A 77 1.43 3.44 5.06
CA TYR A 77 0.73 2.15 5.11
C TYR A 77 -0.77 2.31 5.32
N ILE A 78 -1.18 3.15 6.27
CA ILE A 78 -2.61 3.38 6.55
C ILE A 78 -3.30 3.95 5.31
N ASN A 79 -2.71 4.95 4.65
CA ASN A 79 -3.28 5.49 3.43
C ASN A 79 -3.33 4.46 2.29
N THR A 80 -2.30 3.64 2.14
CA THR A 80 -2.23 2.58 1.12
C THR A 80 -3.33 1.54 1.32
N PHE A 81 -3.54 1.07 2.56
CA PHE A 81 -4.64 0.18 2.87
C PHE A 81 -6.00 0.85 2.68
N ALA A 82 -6.15 2.10 3.09
CA ALA A 82 -7.40 2.86 2.89
C ALA A 82 -7.71 3.13 1.41
N SER A 83 -6.70 3.11 0.55
CA SER A 83 -6.84 3.21 -0.91
C SER A 83 -7.13 1.87 -1.59
N GLY A 84 -7.21 0.77 -0.84
CA GLY A 84 -7.65 -0.53 -1.33
C GLY A 84 -6.58 -1.62 -1.44
N ALA A 85 -5.35 -1.39 -0.99
CA ALA A 85 -4.37 -2.47 -0.91
C ALA A 85 -4.72 -3.46 0.21
N GLU A 86 -4.53 -4.74 -0.05
CA GLU A 86 -4.66 -5.80 0.96
C GLU A 86 -3.32 -6.16 1.60
N ILE A 87 -2.24 -6.08 0.83
CA ILE A 87 -0.89 -6.46 1.28
C ILE A 87 0.12 -5.41 0.84
N ILE A 88 1.07 -5.12 1.73
CA ILE A 88 2.26 -4.33 1.46
C ILE A 88 3.49 -5.14 1.85
N ILE A 89 4.39 -5.38 0.91
CA ILE A 89 5.70 -6.00 1.16
C ILE A 89 6.76 -4.91 1.10
N ASP A 90 7.23 -4.49 2.25
CA ASP A 90 8.29 -3.47 2.36
C ASP A 90 9.67 -4.12 2.33
N VAL A 91 10.36 -3.94 1.23
CA VAL A 91 11.72 -4.43 1.03
C VAL A 91 12.78 -3.45 1.54
N GLY A 92 12.38 -2.20 1.82
CA GLY A 92 13.29 -1.13 2.24
C GLY A 92 13.68 -1.14 3.70
N VAL A 93 12.99 -1.89 4.57
CA VAL A 93 13.22 -1.89 6.03
C VAL A 93 14.64 -2.31 6.40
N ASN A 94 15.28 -3.15 5.60
CA ASN A 94 16.64 -3.63 5.81
C ASN A 94 17.60 -3.33 4.65
N ALA A 95 17.19 -2.57 3.65
CA ALA A 95 18.03 -2.26 2.51
C ALA A 95 19.26 -1.44 2.93
N PRO A 96 20.43 -1.67 2.32
CA PRO A 96 21.62 -0.86 2.57
C PRO A 96 21.32 0.64 2.37
N GLY A 97 21.67 1.46 3.33
CA GLY A 97 21.41 2.90 3.30
C GLY A 97 20.03 3.35 3.77
N MET A 98 19.10 2.43 4.00
CA MET A 98 17.71 2.72 4.40
C MET A 98 17.31 2.13 5.75
N LYS A 99 18.28 1.87 6.62
CA LYS A 99 18.00 1.30 7.94
C LYS A 99 17.02 2.16 8.74
N MET A 100 15.85 1.60 8.96
CA MET A 100 14.88 2.16 9.91
C MET A 100 15.49 2.19 11.32
N SER A 101 15.34 3.31 12.03
CA SER A 101 15.78 3.41 13.43
C SER A 101 15.08 2.36 14.30
N LYS A 102 15.73 1.94 15.40
CA LYS A 102 15.12 1.01 16.37
C LYS A 102 13.76 1.52 16.89
N GLY A 103 13.66 2.83 17.14
CA GLY A 103 12.41 3.46 17.58
C GLY A 103 11.30 3.40 16.54
N SER A 104 11.62 3.69 15.27
CA SER A 104 10.64 3.59 14.18
C SER A 104 10.19 2.17 13.96
N ARG A 105 11.11 1.19 14.03
CA ARG A 105 10.77 -0.24 13.93
C ARG A 105 9.85 -0.69 15.07
N LYS A 106 10.12 -0.26 16.32
CA LYS A 106 9.24 -0.57 17.44
C LYS A 106 7.83 -0.02 17.23
N LYS A 107 7.71 1.21 16.76
CA LYS A 107 6.40 1.82 16.44
C LYS A 107 5.68 1.07 15.31
N LEU A 108 6.40 0.69 14.26
CA LEU A 108 5.84 -0.07 13.15
C LEU A 108 5.35 -1.44 13.60
N ASN A 109 6.15 -2.18 14.37
CA ASN A 109 5.74 -3.48 14.90
C ASN A 109 4.52 -3.36 15.81
N HIS A 110 4.48 -2.32 16.65
CA HIS A 110 3.31 -2.06 17.49
C HIS A 110 2.07 -1.83 16.62
N PHE A 111 2.16 -0.95 15.62
CA PHE A 111 1.06 -0.70 14.68
C PHE A 111 0.60 -1.98 13.98
N ILE A 112 1.53 -2.77 13.43
CA ILE A 112 1.20 -4.04 12.76
C ILE A 112 0.43 -4.96 13.71
N ASN A 113 0.94 -5.17 14.92
CA ASN A 113 0.27 -6.03 15.93
C ASN A 113 -1.12 -5.53 16.33
N GLU A 114 -1.33 -4.22 16.27
CA GLU A 114 -2.62 -3.62 16.61
C GLU A 114 -3.69 -3.83 15.55
N VAL A 115 -3.30 -3.94 14.28
CA VAL A 115 -4.23 -4.01 13.14
C VAL A 115 -4.14 -5.34 12.39
N ASP A 116 -3.34 -6.29 12.88
CA ASP A 116 -3.15 -7.57 12.21
C ASP A 116 -4.46 -8.25 11.90
N GLY A 117 -4.57 -8.67 10.64
CA GLY A 117 -5.77 -9.31 10.13
C GLY A 117 -7.01 -8.41 10.09
N PHE A 118 -6.86 -7.10 9.92
CA PHE A 118 -8.00 -6.22 9.65
C PHE A 118 -8.79 -6.67 8.41
N LYS A 119 -10.10 -6.38 8.40
CA LYS A 119 -10.99 -6.63 7.26
C LYS A 119 -11.11 -5.41 6.36
N SER A 120 -11.13 -4.24 6.97
CA SER A 120 -11.25 -2.97 6.25
C SER A 120 -10.68 -1.82 7.06
N VAL A 121 -10.32 -0.75 6.35
CA VAL A 121 -9.85 0.48 6.96
C VAL A 121 -10.51 1.67 6.28
N LYS A 122 -10.82 2.69 7.07
CA LYS A 122 -11.42 3.95 6.61
C LYS A 122 -10.68 5.13 7.22
N LEU A 123 -10.30 6.09 6.39
CA LEU A 123 -9.78 7.37 6.90
C LEU A 123 -10.94 8.18 7.50
N LEU A 124 -10.78 8.58 8.76
CA LEU A 124 -11.68 9.51 9.45
C LEU A 124 -11.21 10.96 9.29
N SER A 125 -9.89 11.15 9.15
CA SER A 125 -9.26 12.44 8.88
C SER A 125 -7.87 12.23 8.27
N LYS A 126 -7.13 13.33 8.01
CA LYS A 126 -5.74 13.28 7.52
C LYS A 126 -4.75 12.58 8.47
N LYS A 127 -5.15 12.34 9.73
CA LYS A 127 -4.29 11.76 10.78
C LYS A 127 -4.99 10.72 11.63
N LYS A 128 -6.12 10.20 11.17
CA LYS A 128 -6.94 9.27 11.95
C LYS A 128 -7.63 8.28 11.03
N ALA A 129 -7.54 7.00 11.36
CA ALA A 129 -8.19 5.92 10.64
C ALA A 129 -8.93 4.97 11.58
N GLU A 130 -10.03 4.40 11.11
CA GLU A 130 -10.77 3.31 11.76
C GLU A 130 -10.44 2.01 11.03
N PHE A 131 -9.99 1.01 11.78
CA PHE A 131 -9.81 -0.36 11.32
C PHE A 131 -10.94 -1.22 11.86
N ILE A 132 -11.51 -2.06 11.01
CA ILE A 132 -12.41 -3.14 11.39
C ILE A 132 -11.59 -4.43 11.43
N LEU A 133 -11.47 -5.06 12.59
CA LEU A 133 -10.70 -6.29 12.77
C LEU A 133 -11.52 -7.53 12.37
N LYS A 134 -10.87 -8.70 12.32
CA LYS A 134 -11.52 -9.97 11.94
C LYS A 134 -12.69 -10.36 12.84
N ASP A 135 -12.60 -10.06 14.13
CA ASP A 135 -13.64 -10.29 15.12
C ASP A 135 -14.79 -9.26 15.07
N GLY A 136 -14.71 -8.28 14.18
CA GLY A 136 -15.68 -7.19 14.03
C GLY A 136 -15.43 -6.01 14.96
N SER A 137 -14.44 -6.08 15.84
CA SER A 137 -14.08 -4.94 16.69
C SER A 137 -13.51 -3.79 15.87
N LYS A 138 -13.65 -2.58 16.42
CA LYS A 138 -13.16 -1.35 15.81
C LYS A 138 -11.95 -0.83 16.55
N LYS A 139 -10.94 -0.42 15.79
CA LYS A 139 -9.75 0.21 16.33
C LYS A 139 -9.50 1.55 15.65
N ILE A 140 -9.30 2.59 16.46
CA ILE A 140 -8.95 3.92 15.97
C ILE A 140 -7.45 4.11 16.12
N ILE A 141 -6.78 4.44 15.01
CA ILE A 141 -5.35 4.73 14.97
C ILE A 141 -5.15 6.20 14.62
N GLU A 142 -4.36 6.90 15.41
CA GLU A 142 -3.84 8.24 15.09
C GLU A 142 -2.40 8.13 14.57
N PHE A 143 -2.03 8.91 13.50
CA PHE A 143 -0.75 8.77 12.79
C PHE A 143 -0.22 10.08 12.17
#